data_a59796334587429b041571b502b0e26d
#
_entry.id   a59796334587429b041571b502b0e26d
#
_cell.length_a   1.000
_cell.length_b   1.000
_cell.length_c   1.000
_cell.angle_alpha   90.00
_cell.angle_beta   90.00
_cell.angle_gamma   90.00
#
_symmetry.space_group_name_H-M   'P 1'
#
loop_
_entity.id
_entity.type
_entity.pdbx_description
1 polymer ?
#
loop_
_entity_poly.entity_id
_entity_poly.type
_entity_poly.pdbx_seq_one_letter_code
_entity_poly.pdbx_strand_id
1 'polypeptide(L)'
;MIGPILKSLRREYMDVTLRNGRDRMVRIMERPGRWMSEDELQALASDLRAIAAKTLDEGRLTYGVFAGDRDRMRDTIITLVTPGDGTPIAFNALAVMTLETQPEPVDVLHLGLVMVDPSQRSGGLSWVLYGLTCFLLFVRNQFRPLWISNVTQVPAVIGMVSEMFSDIWPKPNAERRTLNHVLMARRIMGNHRHVFGVGQDAEFDETRFVITNAYTGGSE
;
A
#
# COMPACT_ATOMS: atom_id res chain seq x y z
N MET A 1 -23.83 6.14 -12.18
CA MET A 1 -22.69 5.40 -11.58
C MET A 1 -22.01 6.08 -10.39
N ILE A 2 -22.21 7.38 -10.12
CA ILE A 2 -21.55 8.11 -9.02
C ILE A 2 -22.17 7.80 -7.65
N GLY A 3 -23.48 7.51 -7.57
CA GLY A 3 -24.18 7.29 -6.31
C GLY A 3 -23.63 6.17 -5.41
N PRO A 4 -23.32 4.95 -5.91
CA PRO A 4 -22.75 3.88 -5.11
C PRO A 4 -21.36 4.23 -4.56
N ILE A 5 -20.54 4.95 -5.33
CA ILE A 5 -19.21 5.41 -4.90
C ILE A 5 -19.35 6.38 -3.73
N LEU A 6 -20.19 7.42 -3.87
CA LEU A 6 -20.44 8.39 -2.81
C LEU A 6 -21.00 7.75 -1.54
N LYS A 7 -21.86 6.74 -1.70
CA LYS A 7 -22.39 5.98 -0.55
C LYS A 7 -21.28 5.19 0.14
N SER A 8 -20.37 4.57 -0.61
CA SER A 8 -19.25 3.83 -0.03
C SER A 8 -18.24 4.75 0.64
N LEU A 9 -17.93 5.90 0.06
CA LEU A 9 -17.04 6.91 0.65
C LEU A 9 -17.53 7.46 2.00
N ARG A 10 -18.84 7.35 2.29
CA ARG A 10 -19.46 7.78 3.57
C ARG A 10 -19.58 6.67 4.61
N ARG A 11 -19.25 5.42 4.26
CA ARG A 11 -19.27 4.31 5.22
C ARG A 11 -18.08 4.40 6.17
N GLU A 12 -18.17 3.71 7.29
CA GLU A 12 -17.05 3.59 8.23
C GLU A 12 -15.79 3.06 7.55
N TYR A 13 -15.93 2.04 6.69
CA TYR A 13 -14.85 1.52 5.84
C TYR A 13 -15.30 1.54 4.37
N MET A 14 -14.39 1.98 3.51
CA MET A 14 -14.64 2.04 2.07
C MET A 14 -14.54 0.65 1.45
N ASP A 15 -15.57 0.26 0.71
CA ASP A 15 -15.57 -0.87 -0.22
C ASP A 15 -16.17 -0.40 -1.53
N VAL A 16 -15.33 -0.14 -2.52
CA VAL A 16 -15.71 0.43 -3.81
C VAL A 16 -15.27 -0.48 -4.93
N THR A 17 -16.19 -0.80 -5.81
CA THR A 17 -15.90 -1.48 -7.06
C THR A 17 -16.15 -0.54 -8.24
N LEU A 18 -15.13 -0.34 -9.06
CA LEU A 18 -15.13 0.53 -10.22
C LEU A 18 -14.82 -0.27 -11.49
N ARG A 19 -15.40 0.16 -12.60
CA ARG A 19 -15.02 -0.37 -13.91
C ARG A 19 -13.85 0.45 -14.47
N ASN A 20 -12.77 -0.22 -14.83
CA ASN A 20 -11.61 0.38 -15.47
C ASN A 20 -11.50 -0.12 -16.92
N GLY A 21 -11.90 0.73 -17.85
CA GLY A 21 -12.02 0.34 -19.27
C GLY A 21 -13.22 -0.57 -19.54
N ARG A 22 -13.13 -1.38 -20.61
CA ARG A 22 -14.27 -2.20 -21.07
C ARG A 22 -14.44 -3.49 -20.26
N ASP A 23 -13.36 -4.03 -19.71
CA ASP A 23 -13.35 -5.40 -19.23
C ASP A 23 -12.57 -5.63 -17.92
N ARG A 24 -12.35 -4.58 -17.14
CA ARG A 24 -11.65 -4.72 -15.86
C ARG A 24 -12.47 -4.11 -14.73
N MET A 25 -12.56 -4.82 -13.61
CA MET A 25 -13.11 -4.33 -12.34
C MET A 25 -11.96 -4.05 -11.39
N VAL A 26 -12.05 -2.94 -10.67
CA VAL A 26 -11.10 -2.55 -9.62
C VAL A 26 -11.89 -2.44 -8.33
N ARG A 27 -11.61 -3.30 -7.37
CA ARG A 27 -12.21 -3.24 -6.03
C ARG A 27 -11.18 -2.71 -5.05
N ILE A 28 -11.56 -1.67 -4.31
CA ILE A 28 -10.74 -1.04 -3.27
C ILE A 28 -11.42 -1.26 -1.93
N MET A 29 -10.74 -1.97 -1.04
CA MET A 29 -11.23 -2.38 0.28
C MET A 29 -10.36 -1.76 1.37
N GLU A 30 -10.95 -0.86 2.14
CA GLU A 30 -10.29 -0.24 3.28
C GLU A 30 -10.44 -1.13 4.52
N ARG A 31 -9.32 -1.50 5.13
CA ARG A 31 -9.27 -2.23 6.40
C ARG A 31 -10.19 -3.47 6.43
N PRO A 32 -10.10 -4.39 5.44
CA PRO A 32 -11.02 -5.52 5.31
C PRO A 32 -11.08 -6.40 6.56
N GLY A 33 -9.99 -6.51 7.32
CA GLY A 33 -9.97 -7.23 8.59
C GLY A 33 -10.91 -6.66 9.66
N ARG A 34 -11.45 -5.46 9.50
CA ARG A 34 -12.38 -4.84 10.47
C ARG A 34 -13.85 -5.17 10.20
N TRP A 35 -14.21 -5.60 8.99
CA TRP A 35 -15.61 -5.74 8.61
C TRP A 35 -15.97 -6.98 7.77
N MET A 36 -14.99 -7.61 7.09
CA MET A 36 -15.24 -8.85 6.35
C MET A 36 -15.40 -10.04 7.30
N SER A 37 -16.18 -11.03 6.87
CA SER A 37 -16.25 -12.34 7.52
C SER A 37 -14.92 -13.11 7.33
N GLU A 38 -14.72 -14.16 8.11
CA GLU A 38 -13.52 -14.99 8.00
C GLU A 38 -13.42 -15.65 6.62
N ASP A 39 -14.55 -16.16 6.10
CA ASP A 39 -14.62 -16.79 4.78
C ASP A 39 -14.25 -15.78 3.67
N GLU A 40 -14.73 -14.53 3.76
CA GLU A 40 -14.38 -13.48 2.81
C GLU A 40 -12.90 -13.11 2.86
N LEU A 41 -12.30 -13.06 4.06
CA LEU A 41 -10.87 -12.82 4.22
C LEU A 41 -10.02 -13.96 3.63
N GLN A 42 -10.44 -15.21 3.82
CA GLN A 42 -9.76 -16.37 3.24
C GLN A 42 -9.90 -16.40 1.71
N ALA A 43 -11.06 -16.06 1.16
CA ALA A 43 -11.27 -15.95 -0.28
C ALA A 43 -10.38 -14.83 -0.86
N LEU A 44 -10.34 -13.65 -0.23
CA LEU A 44 -9.47 -12.55 -0.63
C LEU A 44 -8.00 -12.98 -0.60
N ALA A 45 -7.54 -13.61 0.48
CA ALA A 45 -6.16 -14.10 0.59
C ALA A 45 -5.82 -15.15 -0.49
N SER A 46 -6.79 -15.99 -0.87
CA SER A 46 -6.63 -16.93 -1.98
C SER A 46 -6.39 -16.22 -3.31
N ASP A 47 -7.15 -15.16 -3.59
CA ASP A 47 -6.97 -14.32 -4.78
C ASP A 47 -5.58 -13.67 -4.82
N LEU A 48 -5.14 -13.11 -3.68
CA LEU A 48 -3.81 -12.50 -3.57
C LEU A 48 -2.69 -13.54 -3.80
N ARG A 49 -2.81 -14.74 -3.21
CA ARG A 49 -1.86 -15.85 -3.42
C ARG A 49 -1.80 -16.30 -4.87
N ALA A 50 -2.96 -16.36 -5.55
CA ALA A 50 -3.02 -16.76 -6.96
C ALA A 50 -2.23 -15.80 -7.87
N ILE A 51 -2.27 -14.49 -7.61
CA ILE A 51 -1.46 -13.50 -8.32
C ILE A 51 0.02 -13.64 -7.96
N ALA A 52 0.30 -13.79 -6.67
CA ALA A 52 1.67 -13.90 -6.16
C ALA A 52 2.40 -15.13 -6.72
N ALA A 53 1.73 -16.27 -6.82
CA ALA A 53 2.29 -17.49 -7.40
C ALA A 53 2.71 -17.35 -8.87
N LYS A 54 2.10 -16.41 -9.62
CA LYS A 54 2.50 -16.09 -11.00
C LYS A 54 3.66 -15.07 -11.07
N THR A 55 3.92 -14.35 -9.98
CA THR A 55 4.82 -13.21 -9.96
C THR A 55 6.19 -13.57 -9.41
N LEU A 56 6.25 -14.55 -8.52
CA LEU A 56 7.46 -14.98 -7.83
C LEU A 56 7.85 -16.37 -8.33
N ASP A 57 9.07 -16.50 -8.86
CA ASP A 57 9.60 -17.76 -9.37
C ASP A 57 9.98 -18.72 -8.24
N GLU A 58 10.46 -18.21 -7.12
CA GLU A 58 10.80 -18.96 -5.91
C GLU A 58 10.65 -18.07 -4.66
N GLY A 59 10.14 -18.61 -3.56
CA GLY A 59 10.12 -17.93 -2.28
C GLY A 59 8.85 -18.15 -1.47
N ARG A 60 8.99 -18.17 -0.13
CA ARG A 60 7.85 -18.16 0.79
C ARG A 60 7.30 -16.75 0.90
N LEU A 61 6.03 -16.60 0.55
CA LEU A 61 5.30 -15.36 0.77
C LEU A 61 5.01 -15.20 2.27
N THR A 62 5.79 -14.38 2.95
CA THR A 62 5.70 -14.15 4.40
C THR A 62 4.80 -12.98 4.77
N TYR A 63 4.26 -12.25 3.78
CA TYR A 63 3.34 -11.14 4.06
C TYR A 63 2.04 -11.64 4.67
N GLY A 64 1.64 -11.06 5.79
CA GLY A 64 0.48 -11.49 6.55
C GLY A 64 -0.85 -11.45 5.78
N VAL A 65 -0.97 -10.62 4.75
CA VAL A 65 -2.16 -10.57 3.89
C VAL A 65 -2.42 -11.88 3.13
N PHE A 66 -1.39 -12.71 2.93
CA PHE A 66 -1.55 -14.02 2.29
C PHE A 66 -2.08 -15.11 3.23
N ALA A 67 -1.98 -14.91 4.53
CA ALA A 67 -2.53 -15.85 5.51
C ALA A 67 -4.05 -15.74 5.63
N GLY A 68 -4.65 -14.64 5.19
CA GLY A 68 -6.05 -14.33 5.46
C GLY A 68 -6.30 -13.97 6.91
N ASP A 69 -5.26 -13.60 7.64
CA ASP A 69 -5.31 -13.24 9.04
C ASP A 69 -6.01 -11.88 9.20
N ARG A 70 -7.05 -11.86 10.01
CA ARG A 70 -7.85 -10.68 10.32
C ARG A 70 -7.01 -9.53 10.85
N ASP A 71 -6.09 -9.80 11.77
CA ASP A 71 -5.26 -8.77 12.40
C ASP A 71 -4.27 -8.16 11.41
N ARG A 72 -3.74 -8.94 10.49
CA ARG A 72 -2.85 -8.47 9.41
C ARG A 72 -3.56 -7.63 8.36
N MET A 73 -4.87 -7.88 8.16
CA MET A 73 -5.71 -7.13 7.24
C MET A 73 -6.46 -5.97 7.90
N ARG A 74 -6.36 -5.81 9.23
CA ARG A 74 -7.08 -4.81 10.02
C ARG A 74 -6.71 -3.38 9.64
N ASP A 75 -5.43 -3.11 9.41
CA ASP A 75 -4.91 -1.79 9.08
C ASP A 75 -4.22 -1.80 7.70
N THR A 76 -4.87 -2.44 6.74
CA THR A 76 -4.41 -2.56 5.35
C THR A 76 -5.49 -2.07 4.39
N ILE A 77 -5.09 -1.42 3.31
CA ILE A 77 -5.97 -1.10 2.19
C ILE A 77 -5.58 -2.00 1.03
N ILE A 78 -6.54 -2.74 0.51
CA ILE A 78 -6.30 -3.69 -0.59
C ILE A 78 -7.05 -3.22 -1.83
N THR A 79 -6.32 -3.11 -2.94
CA THR A 79 -6.90 -2.88 -4.26
C THR A 79 -6.68 -4.11 -5.12
N LEU A 80 -7.76 -4.70 -5.61
CA LEU A 80 -7.75 -5.90 -6.46
C LEU A 80 -8.25 -5.56 -7.85
N VAL A 81 -7.53 -6.00 -8.87
CA VAL A 81 -7.91 -5.84 -10.29
C VAL A 81 -8.29 -7.20 -10.88
N THR A 82 -9.51 -7.29 -11.38
CA THR A 82 -10.08 -8.51 -11.93
C THR A 82 -10.66 -8.24 -13.32
N PRO A 83 -10.22 -8.91 -14.39
CA PRO A 83 -10.87 -8.88 -15.70
C PRO A 83 -12.26 -9.50 -15.68
N GLY A 84 -12.98 -9.38 -16.79
CA GLY A 84 -14.34 -9.89 -16.94
C GLY A 84 -14.48 -11.41 -16.81
N ASP A 85 -13.40 -12.18 -17.01
CA ASP A 85 -13.36 -13.63 -16.77
C ASP A 85 -13.32 -14.02 -15.28
N GLY A 86 -13.19 -13.03 -14.39
CA GLY A 86 -13.19 -13.23 -12.94
C GLY A 86 -11.85 -13.64 -12.34
N THR A 87 -10.79 -13.84 -13.13
CA THR A 87 -9.46 -14.23 -12.61
C THR A 87 -8.65 -12.99 -12.19
N PRO A 88 -8.27 -12.82 -10.92
CA PRO A 88 -7.48 -11.66 -10.48
C PRO A 88 -6.11 -11.61 -11.18
N ILE A 89 -5.70 -10.38 -11.56
CA ILE A 89 -4.46 -10.14 -12.33
C ILE A 89 -3.47 -9.20 -11.63
N ALA A 90 -3.94 -8.39 -10.70
CA ALA A 90 -3.06 -7.46 -10.00
C ALA A 90 -3.68 -7.04 -8.67
N PHE A 91 -2.83 -6.71 -7.71
CA PHE A 91 -3.27 -6.11 -6.44
C PHE A 91 -2.19 -5.21 -5.84
N ASN A 92 -2.60 -4.34 -4.93
CA ASN A 92 -1.75 -3.78 -3.90
C ASN A 92 -2.29 -4.09 -2.50
N ALA A 93 -1.39 -4.08 -1.53
CA ALA A 93 -1.72 -4.13 -0.10
C ALA A 93 -0.90 -3.04 0.60
N LEU A 94 -1.56 -1.96 0.96
CA LEU A 94 -0.98 -0.76 1.53
C LEU A 94 -1.29 -0.70 3.01
N ALA A 95 -0.27 -0.68 3.86
CA ALA A 95 -0.49 -0.60 5.30
C ALA A 95 -0.82 0.83 5.74
N VAL A 96 -1.71 0.98 6.70
CA VAL A 96 -2.03 2.24 7.36
C VAL A 96 -1.36 2.24 8.74
N MET A 97 -0.48 3.20 8.97
CA MET A 97 0.19 3.41 10.25
C MET A 97 -0.38 4.67 10.89
N THR A 98 -0.95 4.55 12.09
CA THR A 98 -1.42 5.70 12.85
C THR A 98 -0.26 6.19 13.73
N LEU A 99 0.24 7.38 13.46
CA LEU A 99 1.32 8.01 14.21
C LEU A 99 0.74 8.97 15.24
N GLU A 100 1.18 8.83 16.48
CA GLU A 100 0.87 9.78 17.55
C GLU A 100 1.57 11.13 17.26
N THR A 101 0.79 12.14 16.93
CA THR A 101 1.24 13.51 16.66
C THR A 101 0.43 14.53 17.46
N GLN A 102 0.91 15.76 17.53
CA GLN A 102 0.16 16.88 18.12
C GLN A 102 -0.31 17.81 17.01
N PRO A 103 -1.56 18.32 17.02
CA PRO A 103 -2.57 18.16 18.10
C PRO A 103 -3.36 16.83 18.05
N GLU A 104 -3.31 16.07 16.97
CA GLU A 104 -4.08 14.85 16.77
C GLU A 104 -3.25 13.77 16.04
N PRO A 105 -3.57 12.48 16.20
CA PRO A 105 -2.91 11.41 15.46
C PRO A 105 -3.07 11.57 13.94
N VAL A 106 -2.09 11.07 13.20
CA VAL A 106 -2.06 11.14 11.73
C VAL A 106 -1.88 9.76 11.13
N ASP A 107 -2.75 9.39 10.20
CA ASP A 107 -2.58 8.19 9.41
C ASP A 107 -1.57 8.40 8.29
N VAL A 108 -0.60 7.48 8.18
CA VAL A 108 0.38 7.40 7.11
C VAL A 108 0.11 6.16 6.28
N LEU A 109 -0.07 6.33 4.99
CA LEU A 109 -0.22 5.24 4.05
C LEU A 109 1.15 4.74 3.60
N HIS A 110 1.50 3.50 3.95
CA HIS A 110 2.73 2.88 3.47
C HIS A 110 2.50 2.19 2.13
N LEU A 111 3.21 2.64 1.09
CA LEU A 111 3.20 2.02 -0.23
C LEU A 111 4.03 0.72 -0.17
N GLY A 112 3.36 -0.34 0.25
CA GLY A 112 3.97 -1.65 0.45
C GLY A 112 3.86 -2.55 -0.78
N LEU A 113 3.27 -3.71 -0.58
CA LEU A 113 3.21 -4.79 -1.56
C LEU A 113 2.36 -4.44 -2.77
N VAL A 114 2.95 -4.58 -3.97
CA VAL A 114 2.27 -4.51 -5.26
C VAL A 114 2.68 -5.70 -6.11
N MET A 115 1.72 -6.42 -6.64
CA MET A 115 1.95 -7.52 -7.56
C MET A 115 1.05 -7.41 -8.79
N VAL A 116 1.65 -7.67 -9.95
CA VAL A 116 0.97 -7.65 -11.25
C VAL A 116 1.38 -8.90 -12.00
N ASP A 117 0.40 -9.65 -12.49
CA ASP A 117 0.62 -10.81 -13.37
C ASP A 117 1.62 -10.42 -14.48
N PRO A 118 2.72 -11.15 -14.67
CA PRO A 118 3.75 -10.83 -15.66
C PRO A 118 3.20 -10.56 -17.06
N SER A 119 2.15 -11.30 -17.47
CA SER A 119 1.48 -11.11 -18.76
C SER A 119 0.75 -9.77 -18.90
N GLN A 120 0.53 -9.03 -17.80
CA GLN A 120 -0.24 -7.78 -17.74
C GLN A 120 0.62 -6.55 -17.38
N ARG A 121 1.94 -6.70 -17.23
CA ARG A 121 2.84 -5.62 -16.74
C ARG A 121 2.87 -4.36 -17.62
N SER A 122 2.60 -4.45 -18.91
CA SER A 122 2.58 -3.30 -19.82
C SER A 122 1.27 -2.48 -19.78
N GLY A 123 0.29 -2.88 -18.97
CA GLY A 123 -1.08 -2.35 -18.98
C GLY A 123 -1.33 -1.11 -18.11
N GLY A 124 -0.32 -0.41 -17.59
CA GLY A 124 -0.50 0.77 -16.73
C GLY A 124 -1.15 0.48 -15.38
N LEU A 125 -1.18 -0.78 -14.94
CA LEU A 125 -1.86 -1.22 -13.72
C LEU A 125 -1.28 -0.60 -12.44
N SER A 126 0.03 -0.29 -12.41
CA SER A 126 0.64 0.39 -11.27
C SER A 126 -0.01 1.75 -10.99
N TRP A 127 -0.39 2.46 -12.06
CA TRP A 127 -1.15 3.73 -11.95
C TRP A 127 -2.53 3.52 -11.36
N VAL A 128 -3.22 2.46 -11.75
CA VAL A 128 -4.54 2.10 -11.19
C VAL A 128 -4.39 1.72 -9.72
N LEU A 129 -3.42 0.87 -9.39
CA LEU A 129 -3.20 0.37 -8.04
C LEU A 129 -2.81 1.47 -7.05
N TYR A 130 -1.90 2.38 -7.41
CA TYR A 130 -1.51 3.47 -6.53
C TYR A 130 -2.35 4.72 -6.73
N GLY A 131 -2.46 5.22 -7.97
CA GLY A 131 -3.10 6.50 -8.27
C GLY A 131 -4.57 6.53 -7.91
N LEU A 132 -5.34 5.53 -8.35
CA LEU A 132 -6.78 5.47 -8.03
C LEU A 132 -7.03 5.25 -6.54
N THR A 133 -6.24 4.38 -5.88
CA THR A 133 -6.36 4.13 -4.45
C THR A 133 -6.08 5.40 -3.65
N CYS A 134 -4.94 6.06 -3.89
CA CYS A 134 -4.59 7.30 -3.20
C CYS A 134 -5.57 8.43 -3.50
N PHE A 135 -6.07 8.53 -4.74
CA PHE A 135 -7.08 9.53 -5.12
C PHE A 135 -8.38 9.33 -4.33
N LEU A 136 -8.91 8.11 -4.24
CA LEU A 136 -10.14 7.86 -3.49
C LEU A 136 -9.97 8.08 -2.00
N LEU A 137 -8.81 7.74 -1.44
CA LEU A 137 -8.48 8.04 -0.04
C LEU A 137 -8.38 9.56 0.19
N PHE A 138 -7.78 10.30 -0.74
CA PHE A 138 -7.72 11.76 -0.66
C PHE A 138 -9.12 12.39 -0.69
N VAL A 139 -10.00 11.93 -1.58
CA VAL A 139 -11.39 12.37 -1.62
C VAL A 139 -12.12 12.02 -0.31
N ARG A 140 -11.93 10.80 0.19
CA ARG A 140 -12.49 10.34 1.46
C ARG A 140 -11.99 11.17 2.64
N ASN A 141 -10.73 11.57 2.64
CA ASN A 141 -10.13 12.46 3.64
C ASN A 141 -10.48 13.94 3.42
N GLN A 142 -11.59 14.21 2.72
CA GLN A 142 -12.10 15.56 2.48
C GLN A 142 -11.07 16.49 1.81
N PHE A 143 -10.28 15.95 0.87
CA PHE A 143 -9.21 16.65 0.15
C PHE A 143 -8.07 17.16 1.05
N ARG A 144 -7.94 16.64 2.27
CA ARG A 144 -6.75 16.91 3.10
C ARG A 144 -5.57 16.09 2.60
N PRO A 145 -4.35 16.63 2.66
CA PRO A 145 -3.15 15.90 2.26
C PRO A 145 -3.02 14.55 2.96
N LEU A 146 -2.61 13.54 2.21
CA LEU A 146 -2.28 12.22 2.75
C LEU A 146 -0.77 12.16 3.01
N TRP A 147 -0.39 11.65 4.16
CA TRP A 147 0.98 11.26 4.40
C TRP A 147 1.24 9.90 3.79
N ILE A 148 2.33 9.81 3.03
CA ILE A 148 2.71 8.59 2.31
C ILE A 148 4.15 8.25 2.67
N SER A 149 4.42 6.97 2.92
CA SER A 149 5.76 6.43 3.09
C SER A 149 6.00 5.28 2.11
N ASN A 150 7.27 5.08 1.75
CA ASN A 150 7.71 3.95 0.95
C ASN A 150 9.12 3.54 1.39
N VAL A 151 9.38 2.25 1.46
CA VAL A 151 10.72 1.69 1.65
C VAL A 151 11.00 0.79 0.46
N THR A 152 12.05 1.08 -0.31
CA THR A 152 12.36 0.33 -1.52
C THR A 152 13.85 0.39 -1.85
N GLN A 153 14.36 -0.67 -2.47
CA GLN A 153 15.69 -0.73 -3.06
C GLN A 153 15.63 -0.63 -4.60
N VAL A 154 14.43 -0.56 -5.18
CA VAL A 154 14.21 -0.61 -6.62
C VAL A 154 14.21 0.81 -7.21
N PRO A 155 15.18 1.20 -8.04
CA PRO A 155 15.28 2.56 -8.60
C PRO A 155 14.02 2.99 -9.39
N ALA A 156 13.39 2.07 -10.12
CA ALA A 156 12.17 2.36 -10.86
C ALA A 156 11.00 2.76 -9.94
N VAL A 157 10.91 2.17 -8.73
CA VAL A 157 9.89 2.52 -7.74
C VAL A 157 10.17 3.91 -7.17
N ILE A 158 11.43 4.24 -6.89
CA ILE A 158 11.85 5.58 -6.44
C ILE A 158 11.44 6.64 -7.49
N GLY A 159 11.73 6.38 -8.76
CA GLY A 159 11.35 7.25 -9.87
C GLY A 159 9.84 7.45 -9.95
N MET A 160 9.07 6.37 -9.95
CA MET A 160 7.61 6.39 -10.00
C MET A 160 7.01 7.19 -8.83
N VAL A 161 7.45 6.94 -7.61
CA VAL A 161 6.97 7.67 -6.42
C VAL A 161 7.30 9.15 -6.53
N SER A 162 8.50 9.50 -7.03
CA SER A 162 8.95 10.88 -7.22
C SER A 162 8.14 11.65 -8.27
N GLU A 163 7.53 10.96 -9.22
CA GLU A 163 6.66 11.53 -10.25
C GLU A 163 5.21 11.64 -9.80
N MET A 164 4.73 10.66 -9.02
CA MET A 164 3.32 10.56 -8.63
C MET A 164 2.92 11.47 -7.47
N PHE A 165 3.85 11.80 -6.58
CA PHE A 165 3.56 12.53 -5.35
C PHE A 165 4.31 13.86 -5.27
N SER A 166 3.78 14.79 -4.50
CA SER A 166 4.39 16.09 -4.20
C SER A 166 5.07 16.07 -2.83
N ASP A 167 5.96 17.03 -2.58
CA ASP A 167 6.66 17.20 -1.28
C ASP A 167 7.36 15.93 -0.80
N ILE A 168 8.14 15.30 -1.65
CA ILE A 168 8.80 14.02 -1.40
C ILE A 168 10.20 14.23 -0.85
N TRP A 169 10.59 13.38 0.08
CA TRP A 169 11.95 13.27 0.55
C TRP A 169 12.35 11.81 0.83
N PRO A 170 13.55 11.34 0.42
CA PRO A 170 14.50 12.03 -0.47
C PRO A 170 14.00 12.10 -1.92
N LYS A 171 14.37 13.16 -2.61
CA LYS A 171 14.09 13.37 -4.03
C LYS A 171 15.35 13.84 -4.74
N PRO A 172 15.66 13.34 -5.95
CA PRO A 172 16.71 13.88 -6.79
C PRO A 172 16.53 15.39 -6.97
N ASN A 173 17.57 16.17 -6.76
CA ASN A 173 17.57 17.64 -6.89
C ASN A 173 16.67 18.40 -5.89
N ALA A 174 16.17 17.77 -4.83
CA ALA A 174 15.49 18.48 -3.77
C ALA A 174 16.51 19.24 -2.90
N GLU A 175 16.34 20.56 -2.79
CA GLU A 175 17.27 21.42 -2.07
C GLU A 175 17.23 21.20 -0.56
N ARG A 176 16.08 20.88 0.02
CA ARG A 176 15.90 20.75 1.48
C ARG A 176 14.81 19.77 1.86
N ARG A 177 15.07 19.01 2.93
CA ARG A 177 14.05 18.28 3.69
C ARG A 177 13.39 19.23 4.68
N THR A 178 12.10 19.01 4.93
CA THR A 178 11.39 19.71 6.00
C THR A 178 11.61 19.01 7.34
N LEU A 179 11.40 19.73 8.45
CA LEU A 179 11.40 19.11 9.78
C LEU A 179 10.33 18.00 9.88
N ASN A 180 9.19 18.19 9.23
CA ASN A 180 8.13 17.19 9.21
C ASN A 180 8.58 15.87 8.61
N HIS A 181 9.34 15.86 7.50
CA HIS A 181 9.90 14.62 6.93
C HIS A 181 10.73 13.86 7.97
N VAL A 182 11.60 14.56 8.70
CA VAL A 182 12.46 13.93 9.72
C VAL A 182 11.63 13.38 10.88
N LEU A 183 10.69 14.16 11.41
CA LEU A 183 9.86 13.75 12.54
C LEU A 183 8.96 12.55 12.18
N MET A 184 8.38 12.55 10.99
CA MET A 184 7.56 11.44 10.51
C MET A 184 8.41 10.18 10.32
N ALA A 185 9.57 10.28 9.67
CA ALA A 185 10.47 9.14 9.49
C ALA A 185 10.94 8.55 10.82
N ARG A 186 11.31 9.38 11.81
CA ARG A 186 11.68 8.93 13.15
C ARG A 186 10.56 8.15 13.83
N ARG A 187 9.32 8.64 13.77
CA ARG A 187 8.16 7.96 14.36
C ARG A 187 7.88 6.63 13.66
N ILE A 188 7.93 6.61 12.33
CA ILE A 188 7.76 5.38 11.55
C ILE A 188 8.83 4.37 11.94
N MET A 189 10.10 4.75 11.94
CA MET A 189 11.20 3.86 12.28
C MET A 189 11.20 3.42 13.75
N GLY A 190 10.77 4.29 14.66
CA GLY A 190 10.68 3.95 16.08
C GLY A 190 9.57 2.95 16.40
N ASN A 191 8.39 3.10 15.80
CA ASN A 191 7.18 2.40 16.24
C ASN A 191 6.60 1.44 15.20
N HIS A 192 6.91 1.63 13.90
CA HIS A 192 6.21 0.94 12.81
C HIS A 192 7.13 0.20 11.83
N ARG A 193 8.44 0.07 12.12
CA ARG A 193 9.38 -0.63 11.22
C ARG A 193 8.96 -2.07 10.89
N HIS A 194 8.26 -2.72 11.80
CA HIS A 194 7.72 -4.07 11.60
C HIS A 194 6.69 -4.17 10.46
N VAL A 195 6.05 -3.05 10.09
CA VAL A 195 5.02 -3.00 9.03
C VAL A 195 5.64 -3.33 7.67
N PHE A 196 6.90 -2.96 7.45
CA PHE A 196 7.62 -3.21 6.20
C PHE A 196 8.78 -4.21 6.36
N GLY A 197 8.70 -5.06 7.39
CA GLY A 197 9.62 -6.20 7.57
C GLY A 197 11.05 -5.83 7.98
N VAL A 198 11.29 -4.60 8.41
CA VAL A 198 12.62 -4.17 8.88
C VAL A 198 12.88 -4.66 10.29
N GLY A 199 13.99 -5.36 10.47
CA GLY A 199 14.41 -5.95 11.75
C GLY A 199 14.76 -4.92 12.82
N GLN A 200 14.87 -5.40 14.06
CA GLN A 200 15.24 -4.55 15.20
C GLN A 200 16.67 -4.00 15.09
N ASP A 201 17.57 -4.77 14.47
CA ASP A 201 18.97 -4.41 14.27
C ASP A 201 19.21 -3.45 13.09
N ALA A 202 18.15 -3.06 12.40
CA ALA A 202 18.26 -2.12 11.30
C ALA A 202 18.53 -0.71 11.83
N GLU A 203 19.50 -0.05 11.20
CA GLU A 203 19.86 1.34 11.49
C GLU A 203 19.24 2.29 10.47
N PHE A 204 18.73 3.42 10.94
CA PHE A 204 18.17 4.45 10.08
C PHE A 204 19.09 5.68 10.06
N ASP A 205 19.72 5.94 8.91
CA ASP A 205 20.45 7.18 8.66
C ASP A 205 19.47 8.30 8.29
N GLU A 206 19.16 9.14 9.26
CA GLU A 206 18.24 10.27 9.08
C GLU A 206 18.76 11.34 8.14
N THR A 207 20.06 11.41 7.89
CA THR A 207 20.67 12.37 6.98
C THR A 207 20.42 11.98 5.54
N ARG A 208 20.57 10.69 5.25
CA ARG A 208 20.41 10.12 3.91
C ARG A 208 19.02 9.53 3.65
N PHE A 209 18.22 9.31 4.71
CA PHE A 209 16.97 8.55 4.67
C PHE A 209 17.19 7.13 4.12
N VAL A 210 18.22 6.49 4.62
CA VAL A 210 18.58 5.11 4.24
C VAL A 210 18.49 4.21 5.47
N ILE A 211 17.95 3.02 5.26
CA ILE A 211 17.93 1.96 6.27
C ILE A 211 19.03 0.97 5.89
N THR A 212 19.97 0.74 6.80
CA THR A 212 21.00 -0.29 6.68
C THR A 212 20.63 -1.51 7.52
N ASN A 213 21.12 -2.69 7.13
CA ASN A 213 20.79 -3.98 7.77
C ASN A 213 19.28 -4.25 7.84
N ALA A 214 18.52 -3.75 6.86
CA ALA A 214 17.07 -3.83 6.83
C ALA A 214 16.57 -5.29 6.87
N TYR A 215 17.25 -6.20 6.19
CA TYR A 215 16.86 -7.58 5.99
C TYR A 215 17.98 -8.55 6.42
N THR A 216 18.37 -8.49 7.69
CA THR A 216 19.31 -9.44 8.26
C THR A 216 18.57 -10.74 8.58
N GLY A 217 18.81 -11.79 7.82
CA GLY A 217 18.28 -13.14 8.10
C GLY A 217 17.42 -13.78 7.02
N GLY A 218 17.68 -13.52 5.74
CA GLY A 218 17.14 -14.36 4.66
C GLY A 218 15.73 -14.01 4.16
N SER A 219 15.35 -12.76 4.23
CA SER A 219 14.21 -12.21 3.48
C SER A 219 14.73 -11.42 2.28
N GLU A 220 15.40 -12.09 1.36
CA GLU A 220 15.63 -11.58 0.01
C GLU A 220 14.41 -11.85 -0.87
#